data_296df9d6cc9fd77020f54223983a0809
#
_entry.id   296df9d6cc9fd77020f54223983a0809
#
_cell.length_a   1.000
_cell.length_b   1.000
_cell.length_c   1.000
_cell.angle_alpha   90.00
_cell.angle_beta   90.00
_cell.angle_gamma   90.00
#
_symmetry.space_group_name_H-M   'P 1'
#
loop_
_entity.id
_entity.type
_entity.pdbx_description
1 polymer ?
#
loop_
_entity_poly.entity_id
_entity_poly.type
_entity_poly.pdbx_seq_one_letter_code
_entity_poly.pdbx_strand_id
1 'polypeptide(L)'
;MTRTATQATATEGRLAWSPRRGLTGADSVGSVPALGERLAVADSWLLRDGRVRGLGRHRERFLRACGDSGGPSLRQLVDFWRDMTDALPHTGEWFPRVELGAESRELRLLLRHAPPLGTGVRVWAAGQTDPRTVPRRKGPDLDILGRVRQRASTEGADEAVLITPSGLVLEGATSSLLWWEDDTLCLPSPQLPVLAGVTSALIQERAQRTGVRVAHRERTLADLEDREVWLVNALHGIRPVTEWTGGTKPLLRAGGAIRAAEWRQWLEGLMEPLE
;
A
#
# COMPACT_ATOMS: atom_id res chain seq x y z
N MET A 1 -22.20 -37.68 2.53
CA MET A 1 -22.58 -36.88 1.35
C MET A 1 -21.78 -35.59 1.40
N THR A 2 -20.67 -35.59 0.73
CA THR A 2 -19.72 -34.43 0.70
C THR A 2 -20.26 -33.45 -0.32
N ARG A 3 -20.70 -32.29 0.12
CA ARG A 3 -21.05 -31.17 -0.78
C ARG A 3 -19.78 -30.64 -1.42
N THR A 4 -19.55 -30.98 -2.67
CA THR A 4 -18.53 -30.34 -3.51
C THR A 4 -19.05 -28.93 -3.80
N ALA A 5 -18.50 -27.95 -3.07
CA ALA A 5 -18.76 -26.55 -3.39
C ALA A 5 -18.04 -26.27 -4.72
N THR A 6 -18.81 -26.04 -5.76
CA THR A 6 -18.33 -25.51 -7.03
C THR A 6 -17.80 -24.11 -6.72
N GLN A 7 -16.49 -23.96 -6.61
CA GLN A 7 -15.86 -22.63 -6.53
C GLN A 7 -16.16 -21.89 -7.83
N ALA A 8 -17.02 -20.90 -7.76
CA ALA A 8 -17.20 -19.94 -8.85
C ALA A 8 -15.84 -19.28 -9.10
N THR A 9 -15.38 -19.28 -10.34
CA THR A 9 -14.14 -18.61 -10.74
C THR A 9 -14.29 -17.13 -10.41
N ALA A 10 -13.49 -16.62 -9.48
CA ALA A 10 -13.50 -15.21 -9.13
C ALA A 10 -13.11 -14.40 -10.37
N THR A 11 -13.91 -13.38 -10.69
CA THR A 11 -13.67 -12.49 -11.83
C THR A 11 -13.31 -11.10 -11.30
N GLU A 12 -12.49 -10.39 -12.08
CA GLU A 12 -12.25 -8.97 -11.81
C GLU A 12 -13.56 -8.19 -11.81
N GLY A 13 -13.70 -7.28 -10.87
CA GLY A 13 -14.91 -6.46 -10.81
C GLY A 13 -15.00 -5.61 -9.56
N ARG A 14 -15.97 -4.71 -9.59
CA ARG A 14 -16.32 -3.88 -8.42
C ARG A 14 -17.61 -4.39 -7.82
N LEU A 15 -17.61 -4.62 -6.52
CA LEU A 15 -18.75 -5.04 -5.72
C LEU A 15 -19.12 -3.92 -4.75
N ALA A 16 -20.40 -3.55 -4.70
CA ALA A 16 -20.94 -2.64 -3.70
C ALA A 16 -21.53 -3.44 -2.54
N TRP A 17 -21.37 -2.93 -1.32
CA TRP A 17 -21.89 -3.59 -0.13
C TRP A 17 -23.08 -2.83 0.47
N SER A 18 -24.06 -3.58 0.92
CA SER A 18 -25.17 -3.04 1.71
C SER A 18 -25.54 -4.00 2.86
N PRO A 19 -26.08 -3.49 4.00
CA PRO A 19 -26.43 -4.33 5.15
C PRO A 19 -27.49 -5.40 4.87
N ARG A 20 -28.32 -5.19 3.85
CA ARG A 20 -29.43 -6.12 3.52
C ARG A 20 -29.04 -7.19 2.50
N ARG A 21 -28.07 -6.91 1.61
CA ARG A 21 -27.74 -7.76 0.45
C ARG A 21 -26.31 -8.29 0.49
N GLY A 22 -25.47 -7.82 1.45
CA GLY A 22 -24.04 -8.08 1.41
C GLY A 22 -23.36 -7.45 0.20
N LEU A 23 -22.36 -8.11 -0.37
CA LEU A 23 -21.66 -7.71 -1.58
C LEU A 23 -22.47 -8.12 -2.82
N THR A 24 -22.69 -7.17 -3.71
CA THR A 24 -23.41 -7.38 -5.00
C THR A 24 -22.64 -6.69 -6.12
N GLY A 25 -22.75 -7.23 -7.35
CA GLY A 25 -22.15 -6.60 -8.53
C GLY A 25 -22.68 -5.17 -8.71
N ALA A 26 -21.83 -4.26 -9.14
CA ALA A 26 -22.16 -2.84 -9.31
C ALA A 26 -23.36 -2.62 -10.25
N ASP A 27 -23.57 -3.52 -11.21
CA ASP A 27 -24.69 -3.47 -12.16
C ASP A 27 -26.05 -3.86 -11.54
N SER A 28 -26.05 -4.45 -10.33
CA SER A 28 -27.25 -4.95 -9.64
C SER A 28 -27.89 -3.93 -8.70
N VAL A 29 -27.21 -2.85 -8.41
CA VAL A 29 -27.68 -1.77 -7.53
C VAL A 29 -27.96 -0.57 -8.43
N GLY A 30 -29.21 -0.13 -8.50
CA GLY A 30 -29.69 0.95 -9.38
C GLY A 30 -29.08 2.35 -9.16
N SER A 31 -27.97 2.44 -8.48
CA SER A 31 -27.07 3.59 -8.45
C SER A 31 -25.78 3.19 -9.14
N VAL A 32 -25.60 3.60 -10.40
CA VAL A 32 -24.28 3.59 -11.05
C VAL A 32 -23.37 4.44 -10.16
N PRO A 33 -22.31 3.87 -9.52
CA PRO A 33 -21.34 4.70 -8.83
C PRO A 33 -20.80 5.69 -9.87
N ALA A 34 -20.76 6.97 -9.56
CA ALA A 34 -20.20 7.95 -10.45
C ALA A 34 -18.78 7.47 -10.82
N LEU A 35 -18.56 7.15 -12.08
CA LEU A 35 -17.22 6.86 -12.60
C LEU A 35 -16.36 8.05 -12.26
N GLY A 36 -15.40 7.87 -11.31
CA GLY A 36 -14.53 8.94 -10.86
C GLY A 36 -14.86 9.56 -9.50
N GLU A 37 -15.78 8.98 -8.71
CA GLU A 37 -15.97 9.44 -7.32
C GLU A 37 -14.66 9.34 -6.53
N ARG A 38 -14.30 10.41 -5.82
CA ARG A 38 -13.17 10.42 -4.89
C ARG A 38 -13.37 9.41 -3.77
N LEU A 39 -12.29 8.86 -3.28
CA LEU A 39 -12.32 7.95 -2.14
C LEU A 39 -12.09 8.71 -0.84
N ALA A 40 -12.92 8.47 0.16
CA ALA A 40 -12.66 8.93 1.53
C ALA A 40 -11.59 8.06 2.20
N VAL A 41 -11.64 6.73 1.97
CA VAL A 41 -10.71 5.75 2.51
C VAL A 41 -10.51 4.63 1.50
N ALA A 42 -9.30 4.08 1.44
CA ALA A 42 -9.03 2.82 0.73
C ALA A 42 -7.98 1.99 1.47
N ASP A 43 -7.98 0.69 1.27
CA ASP A 43 -6.88 -0.19 1.62
C ASP A 43 -6.70 -1.31 0.60
N SER A 44 -5.48 -1.84 0.48
CA SER A 44 -5.14 -2.87 -0.51
C SER A 44 -3.99 -3.73 -0.03
N TRP A 45 -3.99 -4.99 -0.42
CA TRP A 45 -2.93 -5.96 -0.06
C TRP A 45 -2.76 -7.00 -1.16
N LEU A 46 -1.61 -7.66 -1.19
CA LEU A 46 -1.41 -8.84 -2.01
C LEU A 46 -2.15 -10.02 -1.38
N LEU A 47 -2.98 -10.67 -2.17
CA LEU A 47 -3.59 -11.95 -1.87
C LEU A 47 -3.02 -12.97 -2.85
N ARG A 48 -2.35 -14.01 -2.33
CA ARG A 48 -1.77 -15.09 -3.14
C ARG A 48 -2.25 -16.43 -2.62
N ASP A 49 -2.95 -17.18 -3.46
CA ASP A 49 -3.48 -18.50 -3.14
C ASP A 49 -4.19 -18.56 -1.79
N GLY A 50 -5.11 -17.61 -1.55
CA GLY A 50 -5.87 -17.50 -0.30
C GLY A 50 -5.04 -17.07 0.91
N ARG A 51 -3.85 -16.52 0.72
CA ARG A 51 -2.96 -16.08 1.81
C ARG A 51 -2.65 -14.59 1.71
N VAL A 52 -2.54 -13.93 2.86
CA VAL A 52 -2.32 -12.49 3.00
C VAL A 52 -1.32 -12.20 4.12
N ARG A 53 -0.54 -11.12 4.00
CA ARG A 53 0.30 -10.62 5.08
C ARG A 53 -0.42 -9.56 5.89
N GLY A 54 -0.56 -9.80 7.19
CA GLY A 54 -1.05 -8.81 8.14
C GLY A 54 -2.45 -8.27 7.82
N LEU A 55 -3.39 -9.13 7.40
CA LEU A 55 -4.76 -8.73 7.06
C LEU A 55 -5.44 -7.99 8.22
N GLY A 56 -5.24 -8.42 9.47
CA GLY A 56 -5.77 -7.74 10.65
C GLY A 56 -5.34 -6.27 10.75
N ARG A 57 -4.08 -5.95 10.40
CA ARG A 57 -3.57 -4.56 10.39
C ARG A 57 -4.20 -3.72 9.28
N HIS A 58 -4.44 -4.30 8.12
CA HIS A 58 -5.18 -3.64 7.03
C HIS A 58 -6.62 -3.33 7.49
N ARG A 59 -7.26 -4.30 8.16
CA ARG A 59 -8.58 -4.11 8.75
C ARG A 59 -8.59 -2.95 9.74
N GLU A 60 -7.71 -2.97 10.73
CA GLU A 60 -7.65 -1.93 11.76
C GLU A 60 -7.42 -0.54 11.16
N ARG A 61 -6.50 -0.41 10.21
CA ARG A 61 -6.23 0.85 9.52
C ARG A 61 -7.44 1.35 8.74
N PHE A 62 -8.10 0.46 7.99
CA PHE A 62 -9.29 0.80 7.22
C PHE A 62 -10.45 1.22 8.12
N LEU A 63 -10.78 0.41 9.15
CA LEU A 63 -11.88 0.69 10.06
C LEU A 63 -11.68 2.03 10.80
N ARG A 64 -10.48 2.27 11.30
CA ARG A 64 -10.13 3.53 11.97
C ARG A 64 -10.30 4.71 11.01
N ALA A 65 -9.72 4.64 9.82
CA ALA A 65 -9.82 5.71 8.84
C ALA A 65 -11.27 5.98 8.40
N CYS A 66 -12.12 4.95 8.31
CA CYS A 66 -13.56 5.09 8.05
C CYS A 66 -14.25 5.83 9.20
N GLY A 67 -13.97 5.47 10.45
CA GLY A 67 -14.48 6.16 11.62
C GLY A 67 -14.10 7.64 11.64
N ASP A 68 -12.81 7.94 11.47
CA ASP A 68 -12.26 9.30 11.43
C ASP A 68 -12.83 10.15 10.27
N SER A 69 -13.38 9.51 9.25
CA SER A 69 -13.99 10.17 8.10
C SER A 69 -15.49 10.35 8.23
N GLY A 70 -16.10 10.01 9.37
CA GLY A 70 -17.57 9.99 9.53
C GLY A 70 -18.23 8.92 8.67
N GLY A 71 -17.61 7.74 8.53
CA GLY A 71 -18.09 6.60 7.75
C GLY A 71 -19.28 5.87 8.37
N PRO A 72 -19.64 4.70 7.82
CA PRO A 72 -20.65 3.82 8.39
C PRO A 72 -20.35 3.42 9.83
N SER A 73 -21.36 2.95 10.57
CA SER A 73 -21.17 2.49 11.94
C SER A 73 -20.14 1.35 12.04
N LEU A 74 -19.49 1.21 13.20
CA LEU A 74 -18.53 0.13 13.42
C LEU A 74 -19.13 -1.25 13.12
N ARG A 75 -20.40 -1.48 13.47
CA ARG A 75 -21.11 -2.73 13.15
C ARG A 75 -21.15 -2.97 11.64
N GLN A 76 -21.54 -1.98 10.85
CA GLN A 76 -21.59 -2.09 9.39
C GLN A 76 -20.21 -2.32 8.79
N LEU A 77 -19.17 -1.68 9.33
CA LEU A 77 -17.78 -1.88 8.90
C LEU A 77 -17.30 -3.30 9.20
N VAL A 78 -17.67 -3.85 10.35
CA VAL A 78 -17.33 -5.25 10.73
C VAL A 78 -18.08 -6.25 9.85
N ASP A 79 -19.36 -6.04 9.61
CA ASP A 79 -20.17 -6.89 8.72
C ASP A 79 -19.64 -6.83 7.28
N PHE A 80 -19.31 -5.65 6.77
CA PHE A 80 -18.66 -5.48 5.46
C PHE A 80 -17.35 -6.26 5.39
N TRP A 81 -16.50 -6.14 6.42
CA TRP A 81 -15.20 -6.79 6.42
C TRP A 81 -15.33 -8.32 6.37
N ARG A 82 -16.27 -8.90 7.13
CA ARG A 82 -16.58 -10.33 7.08
C ARG A 82 -17.03 -10.75 5.68
N ASP A 83 -18.06 -10.10 5.14
CA ASP A 83 -18.61 -10.43 3.83
C ASP A 83 -17.56 -10.25 2.71
N MET A 84 -16.67 -9.26 2.85
CA MET A 84 -15.56 -9.04 1.95
C MET A 84 -14.54 -10.18 2.04
N THR A 85 -14.15 -10.59 3.25
CA THR A 85 -13.18 -11.69 3.44
C THR A 85 -13.71 -12.99 2.84
N ASP A 86 -14.99 -13.30 3.05
CA ASP A 86 -15.66 -14.49 2.51
C ASP A 86 -15.73 -14.49 0.96
N ALA A 87 -15.70 -13.29 0.35
CA ALA A 87 -15.74 -13.14 -1.11
C ALA A 87 -14.36 -13.16 -1.78
N LEU A 88 -13.25 -13.18 -1.00
CA LEU A 88 -11.91 -13.18 -1.57
C LEU A 88 -11.56 -14.52 -2.23
N PRO A 89 -10.85 -14.49 -3.38
CA PRO A 89 -10.39 -15.70 -4.06
C PRO A 89 -9.40 -16.51 -3.23
N HIS A 90 -9.52 -17.84 -3.26
CA HIS A 90 -8.57 -18.76 -2.60
C HIS A 90 -7.46 -19.26 -3.52
N THR A 91 -7.44 -18.87 -4.79
CA THR A 91 -6.43 -19.27 -5.78
C THR A 91 -5.97 -18.09 -6.62
N GLY A 92 -4.73 -18.13 -7.08
CA GLY A 92 -4.15 -17.09 -7.94
C GLY A 92 -3.62 -15.89 -7.19
N GLU A 93 -3.13 -14.91 -7.93
CA GLU A 93 -2.56 -13.67 -7.38
C GLU A 93 -3.49 -12.48 -7.63
N TRP A 94 -3.95 -11.88 -6.55
CA TRP A 94 -4.91 -10.78 -6.56
C TRP A 94 -4.40 -9.57 -5.78
N PHE A 95 -4.91 -8.40 -6.16
CA PHE A 95 -4.66 -7.15 -5.45
C PHE A 95 -5.99 -6.45 -5.13
N PRO A 96 -6.79 -7.04 -4.23
CA PRO A 96 -8.06 -6.46 -3.82
C PRO A 96 -7.88 -5.08 -3.21
N ARG A 97 -8.91 -4.25 -3.34
CA ARG A 97 -8.99 -2.94 -2.70
C ARG A 97 -10.36 -2.75 -2.08
N VAL A 98 -10.39 -2.48 -0.78
CA VAL A 98 -11.58 -2.01 -0.07
C VAL A 98 -11.62 -0.49 -0.14
N GLU A 99 -12.81 0.05 -0.32
CA GLU A 99 -13.06 1.47 -0.56
C GLU A 99 -14.24 1.99 0.28
N LEU A 100 -14.13 3.25 0.71
CA LEU A 100 -15.26 4.07 1.15
C LEU A 100 -15.35 5.27 0.21
N GLY A 101 -16.49 5.43 -0.48
CA GLY A 101 -16.76 6.60 -1.31
C GLY A 101 -16.81 7.88 -0.49
N ALA A 102 -16.34 8.99 -1.04
CA ALA A 102 -16.31 10.26 -0.32
C ALA A 102 -17.69 10.89 -0.21
N GLU A 103 -18.47 10.84 -1.28
CA GLU A 103 -19.81 11.42 -1.37
C GLU A 103 -20.89 10.38 -1.09
N SER A 104 -20.82 9.23 -1.77
CA SER A 104 -21.81 8.14 -1.64
C SER A 104 -21.82 7.48 -0.26
N ARG A 105 -20.68 7.50 0.44
CA ARG A 105 -20.46 6.78 1.69
C ARG A 105 -20.62 5.25 1.56
N GLU A 106 -20.60 4.75 0.33
CA GLU A 106 -20.69 3.33 0.04
C GLU A 106 -19.39 2.60 0.32
N LEU A 107 -19.51 1.42 0.93
CA LEU A 107 -18.43 0.45 1.07
C LEU A 107 -18.37 -0.41 -0.19
N ARG A 108 -17.16 -0.61 -0.72
CA ARG A 108 -16.94 -1.36 -1.95
C ARG A 108 -15.73 -2.27 -1.85
N LEU A 109 -15.79 -3.37 -2.57
CA LEU A 109 -14.65 -4.24 -2.85
C LEU A 109 -14.34 -4.16 -4.34
N LEU A 110 -13.12 -3.79 -4.70
CA LEU A 110 -12.58 -3.92 -6.04
C LEU A 110 -11.67 -5.14 -6.08
N LEU A 111 -12.07 -6.18 -6.80
CA LEU A 111 -11.24 -7.34 -7.12
C LEU A 111 -10.50 -7.07 -8.44
N ARG A 112 -9.19 -7.27 -8.41
CA ARG A 112 -8.32 -7.14 -9.58
C ARG A 112 -7.13 -8.08 -9.43
N HIS A 113 -6.62 -8.59 -10.53
CA HIS A 113 -5.38 -9.36 -10.52
C HIS A 113 -4.21 -8.51 -10.02
N ALA A 114 -3.27 -9.16 -9.36
CA ALA A 114 -2.02 -8.50 -9.01
C ALA A 114 -1.21 -8.23 -10.30
N PRO A 115 -0.65 -7.03 -10.45
CA PRO A 115 0.31 -6.81 -11.53
C PRO A 115 1.60 -7.58 -11.25
N PRO A 116 2.48 -7.76 -12.25
CA PRO A 116 3.77 -8.42 -12.04
C PRO A 116 4.53 -7.83 -10.86
N LEU A 117 5.01 -8.70 -9.98
CA LEU A 117 5.73 -8.28 -8.77
C LEU A 117 7.18 -7.96 -9.10
N GLY A 118 7.62 -6.75 -8.74
CA GLY A 118 9.01 -6.32 -8.91
C GLY A 118 9.88 -6.71 -7.71
N THR A 119 11.13 -7.07 -7.97
CA THR A 119 12.14 -7.38 -6.95
C THR A 119 13.09 -6.22 -6.64
N GLY A 120 13.10 -5.18 -7.43
CA GLY A 120 13.81 -3.93 -7.27
C GLY A 120 12.95 -2.78 -7.78
N VAL A 121 13.40 -1.54 -7.63
CA VAL A 121 12.66 -0.36 -8.06
C VAL A 121 13.59 0.74 -8.52
N ARG A 122 13.29 1.32 -9.68
CA ARG A 122 13.90 2.57 -10.16
C ARG A 122 13.04 3.72 -9.66
N VAL A 123 13.66 4.72 -9.07
CA VAL A 123 12.95 5.80 -8.38
C VAL A 123 13.25 7.16 -9.02
N TRP A 124 12.20 7.89 -9.36
CA TRP A 124 12.31 9.25 -9.83
C TRP A 124 12.58 10.20 -8.66
N ALA A 125 13.76 10.80 -8.66
CA ALA A 125 14.31 11.65 -7.61
C ALA A 125 14.30 13.14 -7.97
N ALA A 126 13.36 13.60 -8.81
CA ALA A 126 13.28 15.00 -9.21
C ALA A 126 12.80 15.95 -8.10
N GLY A 127 12.67 15.50 -6.89
CA GLY A 127 12.22 16.33 -5.76
C GLY A 127 10.74 16.71 -5.86
N GLN A 128 9.87 15.74 -6.15
CA GLN A 128 8.43 15.98 -6.23
C GLN A 128 7.89 16.37 -4.84
N THR A 129 7.57 17.64 -4.66
CA THR A 129 6.89 18.10 -3.45
C THR A 129 5.56 17.35 -3.29
N ASP A 130 5.28 16.91 -2.08
CA ASP A 130 4.08 16.14 -1.76
C ASP A 130 2.80 16.90 -2.13
N PRO A 131 2.01 16.41 -3.10
CA PRO A 131 0.79 17.07 -3.53
C PRO A 131 -0.44 16.64 -2.73
N ARG A 132 -0.30 15.74 -1.76
CA ARG A 132 -1.43 15.18 -1.02
C ARG A 132 -2.09 16.20 -0.12
N THR A 133 -3.41 16.07 0.00
CA THR A 133 -4.23 16.87 0.92
C THR A 133 -4.47 16.18 2.26
N VAL A 134 -4.43 14.84 2.28
CA VAL A 134 -4.66 14.00 3.47
C VAL A 134 -3.59 12.90 3.56
N PRO A 135 -2.30 13.23 3.69
CA PRO A 135 -1.18 12.29 3.51
C PRO A 135 -1.19 11.11 4.50
N ARG A 136 -1.76 11.28 5.69
CA ARG A 136 -1.83 10.21 6.71
C ARG A 136 -2.99 9.23 6.50
N ARG A 137 -3.83 9.45 5.48
CA ARG A 137 -4.97 8.58 5.16
C ARG A 137 -4.82 8.01 3.75
N LYS A 138 -4.93 6.70 3.64
CA LYS A 138 -4.96 6.03 2.34
C LYS A 138 -6.35 6.17 1.72
N GLY A 139 -6.41 6.66 0.48
CA GLY A 139 -7.66 6.80 -0.27
C GLY A 139 -7.81 8.15 -0.97
N PRO A 140 -7.93 9.28 -0.25
CA PRO A 140 -8.30 10.57 -0.85
C PRO A 140 -7.41 11.04 -1.99
N ASP A 141 -6.12 10.76 -1.90
CA ASP A 141 -5.11 11.28 -2.82
C ASP A 141 -4.61 10.24 -3.85
N LEU A 142 -5.30 9.08 -3.99
CA LEU A 142 -4.85 8.02 -4.91
C LEU A 142 -4.73 8.48 -6.36
N ASP A 143 -5.64 9.34 -6.83
CA ASP A 143 -5.62 9.85 -8.21
C ASP A 143 -4.45 10.78 -8.45
N ILE A 144 -4.14 11.68 -7.49
CA ILE A 144 -3.00 12.58 -7.61
C ILE A 144 -1.68 11.82 -7.54
N LEU A 145 -1.58 10.81 -6.66
CA LEU A 145 -0.43 9.91 -6.59
C LEU A 145 -0.29 9.06 -7.85
N GLY A 146 -1.40 8.65 -8.47
CA GLY A 146 -1.42 8.00 -9.78
C GLY A 146 -0.78 8.86 -10.87
N ARG A 147 -1.11 10.16 -10.91
CA ARG A 147 -0.49 11.12 -11.84
C ARG A 147 1.00 11.31 -11.58
N VAL A 148 1.41 11.37 -10.31
CA VAL A 148 2.83 11.46 -9.95
C VAL A 148 3.59 10.23 -10.44
N ARG A 149 3.06 9.02 -10.24
CA ARG A 149 3.66 7.79 -10.77
C ARG A 149 3.71 7.76 -12.30
N GLN A 150 2.64 8.20 -12.96
CA GLN A 150 2.62 8.28 -14.42
C GLN A 150 3.74 9.19 -14.92
N ARG A 151 3.97 10.33 -14.29
CA ARG A 151 5.10 11.21 -14.61
C ARG A 151 6.44 10.53 -14.36
N ALA A 152 6.61 9.83 -13.23
CA ALA A 152 7.83 9.06 -12.98
C ALA A 152 8.08 8.01 -14.07
N SER A 153 7.02 7.37 -14.56
CA SER A 153 7.11 6.37 -15.64
C SER A 153 7.61 6.99 -16.96
N THR A 154 7.24 8.23 -17.28
CA THR A 154 7.77 8.94 -18.47
C THR A 154 9.26 9.27 -18.33
N GLU A 155 9.77 9.32 -17.11
CA GLU A 155 11.19 9.53 -16.77
C GLU A 155 11.95 8.20 -16.57
N GLY A 156 11.35 7.08 -16.97
CA GLY A 156 11.96 5.75 -16.89
C GLY A 156 11.99 5.12 -15.50
N ALA A 157 11.23 5.66 -14.55
CA ALA A 157 11.13 5.15 -13.18
C ALA A 157 9.86 4.32 -12.95
N ASP A 158 9.90 3.47 -11.93
CA ASP A 158 8.78 2.62 -11.51
C ASP A 158 7.97 3.30 -10.39
N GLU A 159 8.60 4.24 -9.66
CA GLU A 159 8.02 4.94 -8.52
C GLU A 159 8.61 6.36 -8.40
N ALA A 160 7.90 7.26 -7.73
CA ALA A 160 8.38 8.61 -7.41
C ALA A 160 8.59 8.75 -5.90
N VAL A 161 9.63 9.47 -5.51
CA VAL A 161 9.80 9.89 -4.11
C VAL A 161 9.12 11.24 -3.89
N LEU A 162 8.40 11.37 -2.78
CA LEU A 162 7.78 12.60 -2.30
C LEU A 162 8.69 13.27 -1.27
N ILE A 163 8.78 14.58 -1.34
CA ILE A 163 9.53 15.38 -0.38
C ILE A 163 8.67 16.50 0.23
N THR A 164 9.10 17.01 1.37
CA THR A 164 8.54 18.23 1.94
C THR A 164 8.97 19.47 1.10
N PRO A 165 8.33 20.64 1.28
CA PRO A 165 8.81 21.88 0.69
C PRO A 165 10.25 22.24 1.07
N SER A 166 10.73 21.78 2.24
CA SER A 166 12.10 21.94 2.71
C SER A 166 13.08 20.89 2.18
N GLY A 167 12.62 19.95 1.32
CA GLY A 167 13.46 18.93 0.68
C GLY A 167 13.66 17.64 1.49
N LEU A 168 12.98 17.48 2.63
CA LEU A 168 13.07 16.24 3.41
C LEU A 168 12.29 15.12 2.73
N VAL A 169 12.86 13.91 2.67
CA VAL A 169 12.20 12.75 2.11
C VAL A 169 11.04 12.29 2.97
N LEU A 170 9.94 11.92 2.34
CA LEU A 170 8.73 11.42 2.98
C LEU A 170 8.56 9.93 2.71
N GLU A 171 8.09 9.58 1.55
CA GLU A 171 7.78 8.23 1.12
C GLU A 171 7.70 8.17 -0.41
N GLY A 172 7.52 6.98 -0.98
CA GLY A 172 7.15 6.85 -2.38
C GLY A 172 5.67 7.17 -2.60
N ALA A 173 5.27 7.48 -3.83
CA ALA A 173 3.86 7.76 -4.16
C ALA A 173 2.91 6.61 -3.76
N THR A 174 3.39 5.36 -3.71
CA THR A 174 2.59 4.19 -3.29
C THR A 174 3.30 3.29 -2.29
N SER A 175 4.39 3.74 -1.69
CA SER A 175 5.28 2.92 -0.86
C SER A 175 5.83 3.73 0.31
N SER A 176 6.02 3.11 1.46
CA SER A 176 6.84 3.71 2.53
C SER A 176 8.31 3.61 2.15
N LEU A 177 9.13 4.57 2.60
CA LEU A 177 10.56 4.64 2.35
C LEU A 177 11.31 4.31 3.62
N LEU A 178 12.27 3.36 3.55
CA LEU A 178 13.18 2.95 4.60
C LEU A 178 14.61 2.95 4.04
N TRP A 179 15.61 3.16 4.90
CA TRP A 179 17.02 3.07 4.49
C TRP A 179 17.91 2.59 5.65
N TRP A 180 19.12 2.19 5.31
CA TRP A 180 20.10 1.78 6.30
C TRP A 180 21.19 2.83 6.49
N GLU A 181 21.46 3.16 7.76
CA GLU A 181 22.63 3.90 8.17
C GLU A 181 23.47 2.96 9.04
N ASP A 182 24.55 2.44 8.49
CA ASP A 182 25.32 1.34 9.08
C ASP A 182 24.39 0.15 9.43
N ASP A 183 24.28 -0.23 10.71
CA ASP A 183 23.41 -1.30 11.19
C ASP A 183 22.09 -0.77 11.78
N THR A 184 21.72 0.46 11.46
CA THR A 184 20.47 1.07 11.92
C THR A 184 19.47 1.16 10.76
N LEU A 185 18.30 0.56 10.95
CA LEU A 185 17.16 0.72 10.04
C LEU A 185 16.52 2.09 10.32
N CYS A 186 16.53 2.94 9.33
CA CYS A 186 16.03 4.31 9.41
C CYS A 186 14.72 4.49 8.66
N LEU A 187 13.86 5.35 9.18
CA LEU A 187 12.60 5.77 8.60
C LEU A 187 12.45 7.28 8.72
N PRO A 188 11.61 7.92 7.88
CA PRO A 188 11.25 9.30 8.08
C PRO A 188 10.62 9.54 9.46
N SER A 189 10.82 10.74 10.01
CA SER A 189 10.23 11.13 11.29
C SER A 189 8.71 10.94 11.28
N PRO A 190 8.08 10.38 12.33
CA PRO A 190 6.62 10.24 12.43
C PRO A 190 5.91 11.59 12.53
N GLN A 191 6.63 12.67 12.77
CA GLN A 191 6.11 14.03 12.74
C GLN A 191 5.85 14.49 11.30
N LEU A 192 6.59 13.96 10.33
CA LEU A 192 6.37 14.22 8.92
C LEU A 192 5.04 13.60 8.42
N PRO A 193 4.44 14.15 7.35
CA PRO A 193 3.15 13.72 6.84
C PRO A 193 3.27 12.42 6.01
N VAL A 194 3.59 11.31 6.66
CA VAL A 194 3.73 9.99 6.04
C VAL A 194 2.58 9.05 6.42
N LEU A 195 2.27 8.11 5.54
CA LEU A 195 1.26 7.09 5.80
C LEU A 195 1.80 6.01 6.76
N ALA A 196 1.00 5.59 7.73
CA ALA A 196 1.30 4.43 8.56
C ALA A 196 1.18 3.13 7.73
N GLY A 197 2.27 2.72 7.08
CA GLY A 197 2.33 1.56 6.19
C GLY A 197 2.32 0.24 6.96
N VAL A 198 1.44 -0.71 6.60
CA VAL A 198 1.39 -2.04 7.25
C VAL A 198 2.71 -2.80 7.06
N THR A 199 3.24 -2.84 5.86
CA THR A 199 4.52 -3.51 5.58
C THR A 199 5.67 -2.87 6.34
N SER A 200 5.73 -1.54 6.42
CA SER A 200 6.72 -0.81 7.20
C SER A 200 6.64 -1.16 8.69
N ALA A 201 5.42 -1.27 9.25
CA ALA A 201 5.22 -1.67 10.65
C ALA A 201 5.73 -3.09 10.93
N LEU A 202 5.44 -4.06 10.05
CA LEU A 202 5.94 -5.43 10.18
C LEU A 202 7.47 -5.48 10.16
N ILE A 203 8.11 -4.70 9.27
CA ILE A 203 9.56 -4.61 9.17
C ILE A 203 10.17 -4.03 10.46
N GLN A 204 9.59 -2.96 11.01
CA GLN A 204 10.04 -2.36 12.27
C GLN A 204 9.95 -3.35 13.44
N GLU A 205 8.89 -4.12 13.53
CA GLU A 205 8.73 -5.15 14.56
C GLU A 205 9.73 -6.28 14.43
N ARG A 206 10.05 -6.71 13.19
CA ARG A 206 11.16 -7.65 13.01
C ARG A 206 12.47 -7.04 13.53
N ALA A 207 12.79 -5.82 13.12
CA ALA A 207 13.99 -5.14 13.55
C ALA A 207 14.12 -5.14 15.08
N GLN A 208 13.06 -4.75 15.78
CA GLN A 208 13.02 -4.75 17.25
C GLN A 208 13.21 -6.15 17.84
N ARG A 209 12.54 -7.17 17.30
CA ARG A 209 12.66 -8.56 17.77
C ARG A 209 14.04 -9.18 17.53
N THR A 210 14.72 -8.75 16.50
CA THR A 210 16.06 -9.26 16.15
C THR A 210 17.21 -8.39 16.66
N GLY A 211 16.91 -7.36 17.47
CA GLY A 211 17.93 -6.48 18.05
C GLY A 211 18.50 -5.46 17.06
N VAL A 212 17.91 -5.31 15.87
CA VAL A 212 18.30 -4.27 14.92
C VAL A 212 17.78 -2.92 15.42
N ARG A 213 18.68 -1.94 15.51
CA ARG A 213 18.29 -0.57 15.89
C ARG A 213 17.36 0.04 14.87
N VAL A 214 16.27 0.66 15.33
CA VAL A 214 15.35 1.44 14.51
C VAL A 214 15.47 2.91 14.91
N ALA A 215 15.61 3.78 13.93
CA ALA A 215 15.70 5.21 14.15
C ALA A 215 14.81 5.99 13.18
N HIS A 216 14.18 7.04 13.70
CA HIS A 216 13.50 8.01 12.87
C HIS A 216 14.43 9.18 12.56
N ARG A 217 14.53 9.57 11.31
CA ARG A 217 15.48 10.59 10.82
C ARG A 217 14.82 11.54 9.84
N GLU A 218 15.29 12.74 9.81
CA GLU A 218 15.02 13.70 8.75
C GLU A 218 16.22 13.74 7.82
N ARG A 219 16.00 13.37 6.55
CA ARG A 219 17.02 13.28 5.50
C ARG A 219 16.52 13.90 4.23
N THR A 220 17.44 14.45 3.46
CA THR A 220 17.20 14.86 2.07
C THR A 220 17.51 13.71 1.13
N LEU A 221 17.20 13.88 -0.15
CA LEU A 221 17.58 12.89 -1.18
C LEU A 221 19.10 12.69 -1.25
N ALA A 222 19.88 13.76 -1.11
CA ALA A 222 21.35 13.69 -1.12
C ALA A 222 21.89 12.83 0.02
N ASP A 223 21.25 12.85 1.18
CA ASP A 223 21.64 12.02 2.32
C ASP A 223 21.43 10.52 2.09
N LEU A 224 20.67 10.13 1.06
CA LEU A 224 20.41 8.74 0.71
C LEU A 224 21.40 8.18 -0.32
N GLU A 225 22.32 9.00 -0.83
CA GLU A 225 23.35 8.56 -1.76
C GLU A 225 24.20 7.43 -1.15
N ASP A 226 24.48 6.40 -1.96
CA ASP A 226 25.22 5.18 -1.61
C ASP A 226 24.62 4.35 -0.45
N ARG A 227 23.40 4.68 0.02
CA ARG A 227 22.71 3.89 1.04
C ARG A 227 21.85 2.81 0.44
N GLU A 228 21.71 1.69 1.16
CA GLU A 228 20.67 0.71 0.84
C GLU A 228 19.33 1.29 1.22
N VAL A 229 18.50 1.64 0.21
CA VAL A 229 17.17 2.23 0.36
C VAL A 229 16.12 1.25 -0.11
N TRP A 230 15.05 1.11 0.65
CA TRP A 230 13.92 0.25 0.32
C TRP A 230 12.64 1.05 0.13
N LEU A 231 11.90 0.76 -0.92
CA LEU A 231 10.48 1.11 -1.02
C LEU A 231 9.65 -0.11 -0.69
N VAL A 232 8.78 0.01 0.30
CA VAL A 232 8.00 -1.10 0.83
C VAL A 232 6.50 -0.85 0.78
N ASN A 233 5.73 -1.83 0.36
CA ASN A 233 4.28 -1.76 0.35
C ASN A 233 3.64 -3.16 0.43
N ALA A 234 2.33 -3.21 0.57
CA ALA A 234 1.59 -4.45 0.75
C ALA A 234 1.50 -5.32 -0.53
N LEU A 235 1.76 -4.74 -1.71
CA LEU A 235 1.78 -5.48 -2.98
C LEU A 235 3.13 -6.17 -3.19
N HIS A 236 4.20 -5.38 -3.30
CA HIS A 236 5.53 -5.86 -3.69
C HIS A 236 6.39 -6.34 -2.50
N GLY A 237 5.96 -6.09 -1.27
CA GLY A 237 6.82 -6.31 -0.12
C GLY A 237 7.97 -5.31 -0.08
N ILE A 238 9.21 -5.81 -0.04
CA ILE A 238 10.44 -5.00 -0.01
C ILE A 238 11.03 -4.93 -1.42
N ARG A 239 11.23 -3.72 -1.93
CA ARG A 239 11.97 -3.46 -3.17
C ARG A 239 13.13 -2.52 -2.88
N PRO A 240 14.39 -2.98 -2.95
CA PRO A 240 15.52 -2.09 -2.89
C PRO A 240 15.53 -1.15 -4.10
N VAL A 241 15.94 0.08 -3.87
CA VAL A 241 16.18 1.06 -4.93
C VAL A 241 17.44 0.60 -5.70
N THR A 242 17.26 0.36 -6.99
CA THR A 242 18.34 -0.06 -7.88
C THR A 242 18.94 1.09 -8.68
N GLU A 243 18.14 2.15 -8.86
CA GLU A 243 18.53 3.30 -9.63
C GLU A 243 17.72 4.53 -9.19
N TRP A 244 18.38 5.69 -9.12
CA TRP A 244 17.76 6.99 -9.00
C TRP A 244 17.71 7.65 -10.37
N THR A 245 16.52 7.95 -10.89
CA THR A 245 16.33 8.62 -12.17
C THR A 245 15.91 10.08 -11.99
N GLY A 246 16.18 10.90 -12.96
CA GLY A 246 15.83 12.34 -12.89
C GLY A 246 16.63 13.10 -11.83
N GLY A 247 16.28 14.36 -11.60
CA GLY A 247 16.95 15.21 -10.63
C GLY A 247 18.12 16.03 -11.21
N THR A 248 18.89 16.63 -10.33
CA THR A 248 20.09 17.41 -10.71
C THR A 248 21.25 16.47 -11.01
N LYS A 249 22.04 16.79 -12.05
CA LYS A 249 23.27 16.04 -12.35
C LYS A 249 24.41 16.47 -11.41
N PRO A 250 25.27 15.54 -10.90
CA PRO A 250 25.24 14.11 -11.18
C PRO A 250 24.04 13.42 -10.53
N LEU A 251 23.56 12.30 -11.12
CA LEU A 251 22.50 11.48 -10.54
C LEU A 251 23.00 10.82 -9.24
N LEU A 252 22.11 10.66 -8.27
CA LEU A 252 22.40 9.93 -7.04
C LEU A 252 22.78 8.47 -7.35
N ARG A 253 23.76 7.94 -6.64
CA ARG A 253 24.08 6.52 -6.70
C ARG A 253 23.20 5.73 -5.72
N ALA A 254 22.67 4.62 -6.20
CA ALA A 254 21.96 3.67 -5.34
C ALA A 254 22.99 2.80 -4.61
N GLY A 255 22.84 2.62 -3.30
CA GLY A 255 23.65 1.69 -2.53
C GLY A 255 23.27 0.23 -2.80
N GLY A 256 24.18 -0.68 -2.52
CA GLY A 256 24.00 -2.11 -2.70
C GLY A 256 22.87 -2.68 -1.82
N ALA A 257 22.05 -3.58 -2.38
CA ALA A 257 20.95 -4.24 -1.70
C ALA A 257 21.45 -5.45 -0.86
N ILE A 258 22.21 -5.21 0.18
CA ILE A 258 22.88 -6.25 0.97
C ILE A 258 21.88 -7.03 1.84
N ARG A 259 20.93 -6.35 2.45
CA ARG A 259 19.98 -6.91 3.44
C ARG A 259 18.63 -7.29 2.84
N ALA A 260 18.28 -6.72 1.69
CA ALA A 260 16.94 -6.82 1.11
C ALA A 260 16.49 -8.26 0.84
N ALA A 261 17.39 -9.16 0.44
CA ALA A 261 17.05 -10.55 0.10
C ALA A 261 16.55 -11.33 1.31
N GLU A 262 17.29 -11.31 2.41
CA GLU A 262 16.93 -11.98 3.67
C GLU A 262 15.62 -11.42 4.25
N TRP A 263 15.48 -10.10 4.27
CA TRP A 263 14.29 -9.46 4.81
C TRP A 263 13.06 -9.72 3.95
N ARG A 264 13.22 -9.83 2.65
CA ARG A 264 12.14 -10.23 1.73
C ARG A 264 11.70 -11.66 1.97
N GLN A 265 12.64 -12.60 2.07
CA GLN A 265 12.34 -14.00 2.36
C GLN A 265 11.56 -14.16 3.68
N TRP A 266 11.99 -13.45 4.72
CA TRP A 266 11.24 -13.43 5.96
C TRP A 266 9.82 -12.87 5.79
N LEU A 267 9.67 -11.74 5.08
CA LEU A 267 8.38 -11.08 4.87
C LEU A 267 7.40 -11.99 4.09
N GLU A 268 7.91 -12.77 3.14
CA GLU A 268 7.11 -13.78 2.42
C GLU A 268 6.62 -14.89 3.37
N GLY A 269 7.43 -15.25 4.35
CA GLY A 269 7.02 -16.22 5.39
C GLY A 269 5.88 -15.76 6.31
N LEU A 270 5.49 -14.48 6.26
CA LEU A 270 4.34 -13.95 7.01
C LEU A 270 3.00 -14.07 6.27
N MET A 271 2.96 -14.75 5.13
CA MET A 271 1.69 -15.02 4.43
C MET A 271 0.86 -16.03 5.23
N GLU A 272 -0.31 -15.60 5.70
CA GLU A 272 -1.24 -16.41 6.50
C GLU A 272 -2.50 -16.70 5.68
N PRO A 273 -3.16 -17.88 5.86
CA PRO A 273 -4.45 -18.17 5.22
C PRO A 273 -5.49 -17.09 5.58
N LEU A 274 -6.44 -16.86 4.68
CA LEU A 274 -7.68 -16.16 5.02
C LEU A 274 -8.44 -17.01 6.06
N GLU A 275 -8.83 -16.41 7.19
CA GLU A 275 -9.65 -17.03 8.22
C GLU A 275 -11.14 -16.84 7.93
#